data_5faf36d395478b7971cfd6a77da6ac60
#
_entry.id   5faf36d395478b7971cfd6a77da6ac60
#
_cell.length_a   1.000
_cell.length_b   1.000
_cell.length_c   1.000
_cell.angle_alpha   90.00
_cell.angle_beta   90.00
_cell.angle_gamma   90.00
#
_symmetry.space_group_name_H-M   'P 1'
#
loop_
_entity.id
_entity.type
_entity.pdbx_description
1 polymer ?
#
loop_
_entity_poly.entity_id
_entity_poly.type
_entity_poly.pdbx_seq_one_letter_code
_entity_poly.pdbx_strand_id
1 'polypeptide(L)'
;MARDLRGFLKLLEERGQLRRISALVNPDLEIAEIANRMLQRGGPGLLFENVKGSAYPVAVNLMGTVERICWAMNMQHPEELETLGKKLSMLQQPKPPKKISQAVEFGKVLFDVLKAKPGRNFFPACQQVVIGDELDLNSLPLIRPYPGDAGKIITLGLVITKDCETGTPNVGVYRLQLQSHNTMTVHWLSVRGGARHLRKAAEQGKKLEVAIALGVDPLIIMAAATPIPVDLSEWLFAGLYGGSGVQLAKCKTVDLEVPADSEFVLEGTITPGEVLSDGPFGDHMGYYGGVEDSPLIRFDCMTHRKDPIYLTTFSGRPPKEEAMMAIALNRIYTPILRQQVSEIVDFFLPMEALSYKAAIISIDKAYPGQARRAALAFWSALPQFTYTKFVIVVDKDINIRDPRQVVWAISSKVDPTRDVFILPNTPFDTLDFASEKIGLGGRMGIDATTKIPPETEHEWGAPLESDPDVATMVERRWAEYGLAELQLGEVNPNLFGYDMQ
;
A
#
# COMPACT_ATOMS: atom_id res chain seq x y z
N MET A 1 -10.25 -21.90 -5.36
CA MET A 1 -9.47 -21.82 -4.11
C MET A 1 -10.29 -21.06 -3.09
N ALA A 2 -10.34 -21.51 -1.85
CA ALA A 2 -10.94 -20.71 -0.78
C ALA A 2 -10.06 -19.46 -0.59
N ARG A 3 -10.70 -18.29 -0.60
CA ARG A 3 -10.02 -17.00 -0.44
C ARG A 3 -10.06 -16.61 1.03
N ASP A 4 -9.09 -17.08 1.77
CA ASP A 4 -8.85 -16.71 3.15
C ASP A 4 -7.34 -16.74 3.44
N LEU A 5 -6.94 -16.29 4.62
CA LEU A 5 -5.55 -16.31 5.07
C LEU A 5 -4.93 -17.70 4.97
N ARG A 6 -5.67 -18.77 5.34
CA ARG A 6 -5.15 -20.14 5.37
C ARG A 6 -4.88 -20.66 3.95
N GLY A 7 -5.76 -20.34 3.01
CA GLY A 7 -5.54 -20.64 1.58
C GLY A 7 -4.32 -19.94 1.02
N PHE A 8 -4.07 -18.70 1.46
CA PHE A 8 -2.87 -17.96 1.05
C PHE A 8 -1.59 -18.53 1.69
N LEU A 9 -1.61 -18.87 2.98
CA LEU A 9 -0.47 -19.52 3.65
C LEU A 9 -0.12 -20.85 2.95
N LYS A 10 -1.13 -21.67 2.60
CA LYS A 10 -0.92 -22.90 1.85
C LYS A 10 -0.29 -22.64 0.48
N LEU A 11 -0.76 -21.63 -0.25
CA LEU A 11 -0.18 -21.25 -1.53
C LEU A 11 1.30 -20.85 -1.40
N LEU A 12 1.63 -20.06 -0.36
CA LEU A 12 3.01 -19.67 -0.09
C LEU A 12 3.89 -20.86 0.27
N GLU A 13 3.36 -21.83 1.02
CA GLU A 13 4.05 -23.06 1.38
C GLU A 13 4.33 -23.91 0.15
N GLU A 14 3.34 -24.13 -0.74
CA GLU A 14 3.47 -24.84 -2.00
C GLU A 14 4.50 -24.20 -2.95
N ARG A 15 4.70 -22.90 -2.85
CA ARG A 15 5.69 -22.12 -3.63
C ARG A 15 7.04 -21.96 -2.94
N GLY A 16 7.25 -22.57 -1.76
CA GLY A 16 8.49 -22.43 -0.99
C GLY A 16 8.70 -21.02 -0.43
N GLN A 17 7.63 -20.20 -0.35
CA GLN A 17 7.64 -18.81 0.10
C GLN A 17 7.05 -18.65 1.52
N LEU A 18 6.92 -19.73 2.28
CA LEU A 18 6.57 -19.71 3.71
C LEU A 18 7.60 -20.51 4.50
N ARG A 19 8.04 -19.97 5.63
CA ARG A 19 8.86 -20.69 6.61
C ARG A 19 8.10 -20.83 7.94
N ARG A 20 7.88 -22.06 8.39
CA ARG A 20 7.36 -22.36 9.72
C ARG A 20 8.49 -22.34 10.74
N ILE A 21 8.26 -21.74 11.88
CA ILE A 21 9.21 -21.60 12.98
C ILE A 21 8.57 -22.19 14.22
N SER A 22 9.09 -23.33 14.69
CA SER A 22 8.62 -24.04 15.87
C SER A 22 9.31 -23.61 17.17
N ALA A 23 10.41 -22.85 17.09
CA ALA A 23 11.05 -22.27 18.25
C ALA A 23 10.10 -21.32 19.00
N LEU A 24 10.18 -21.33 20.33
CA LEU A 24 9.45 -20.34 21.15
C LEU A 24 10.01 -18.95 20.90
N VAL A 25 9.13 -18.02 20.49
CA VAL A 25 9.48 -16.62 20.20
C VAL A 25 8.70 -15.64 21.07
N ASN A 26 9.30 -14.48 21.36
CA ASN A 26 8.67 -13.42 22.11
C ASN A 26 7.98 -12.43 21.14
N PRO A 27 6.67 -12.11 21.27
CA PRO A 27 6.01 -11.08 20.47
C PRO A 27 6.56 -9.66 20.78
N ASP A 28 7.20 -9.49 21.92
CA ASP A 28 7.88 -8.26 22.32
C ASP A 28 9.26 -8.21 21.68
N LEU A 29 9.42 -7.40 20.63
CA LEU A 29 10.64 -7.10 19.86
C LEU A 29 11.13 -8.24 18.94
N GLU A 30 11.15 -9.51 19.39
CA GLU A 30 11.86 -10.60 18.70
C GLU A 30 11.21 -10.96 17.36
N ILE A 31 9.86 -11.09 17.31
CA ILE A 31 9.14 -11.39 16.06
C ILE A 31 9.42 -10.30 15.03
N ALA A 32 9.37 -9.02 15.42
CA ALA A 32 9.64 -7.90 14.52
C ALA A 32 11.08 -7.90 14.00
N GLU A 33 12.08 -8.20 14.85
CA GLU A 33 13.47 -8.26 14.44
C GLU A 33 13.75 -9.41 13.46
N ILE A 34 13.19 -10.61 13.71
CA ILE A 34 13.31 -11.75 12.78
C ILE A 34 12.68 -11.40 11.43
N ALA A 35 11.48 -10.84 11.46
CA ALA A 35 10.76 -10.45 10.24
C ALA A 35 11.48 -9.31 9.48
N ASN A 36 12.07 -8.34 10.20
CA ASN A 36 12.86 -7.27 9.60
C ASN A 36 14.07 -7.82 8.82
N ARG A 37 14.84 -8.72 9.43
CA ARG A 37 15.97 -9.37 8.75
C ARG A 37 15.55 -10.17 7.53
N MET A 38 14.35 -10.74 7.57
CA MET A 38 13.81 -11.49 6.45
C MET A 38 13.38 -10.56 5.30
N LEU A 39 12.70 -9.44 5.63
CA LEU A 39 12.34 -8.39 4.66
C LEU A 39 13.56 -7.80 3.96
N GLN A 40 14.63 -7.50 4.70
CA GLN A 40 15.88 -6.96 4.14
C GLN A 40 16.53 -7.88 3.09
N ARG A 41 16.23 -9.17 3.12
CA ARG A 41 16.77 -10.19 2.21
C ARG A 41 15.79 -10.63 1.13
N GLY A 42 14.60 -10.01 1.06
CA GLY A 42 13.54 -10.51 0.18
C GLY A 42 13.08 -11.94 0.51
N GLY A 43 13.27 -12.37 1.76
CA GLY A 43 13.02 -13.72 2.20
C GLY A 43 11.53 -14.07 2.32
N PRO A 44 11.18 -15.34 2.62
CA PRO A 44 9.81 -15.83 2.66
C PRO A 44 8.99 -15.23 3.78
N GLY A 45 7.65 -15.40 3.71
CA GLY A 45 6.73 -15.20 4.81
C GLY A 45 7.06 -16.11 5.98
N LEU A 46 6.71 -15.71 7.18
CA LEU A 46 7.01 -16.43 8.40
C LEU A 46 5.72 -16.80 9.15
N LEU A 47 5.66 -18.04 9.66
CA LEU A 47 4.62 -18.52 10.57
C LEU A 47 5.29 -19.03 11.84
N PHE A 48 5.17 -18.28 12.95
CA PHE A 48 5.64 -18.67 14.26
C PHE A 48 4.56 -19.50 14.95
N GLU A 49 4.86 -20.78 15.19
CA GLU A 49 3.91 -21.75 15.76
C GLU A 49 3.84 -21.69 17.30
N ASN A 50 4.93 -21.26 17.93
CA ASN A 50 5.03 -21.16 19.40
C ASN A 50 5.37 -19.71 19.80
N VAL A 51 4.37 -19.00 20.35
CA VAL A 51 4.51 -17.60 20.76
C VAL A 51 4.35 -17.47 22.26
N LYS A 52 5.31 -16.86 22.93
CA LYS A 52 5.32 -16.67 24.37
C LYS A 52 4.08 -15.92 24.85
N GLY A 53 3.33 -16.52 25.76
CA GLY A 53 2.16 -15.88 26.38
C GLY A 53 0.89 -15.93 25.53
N SER A 54 0.87 -16.66 24.41
CA SER A 54 -0.33 -16.85 23.59
C SER A 54 -0.45 -18.30 23.12
N ALA A 55 -1.69 -18.76 22.96
CA ALA A 55 -2.01 -20.04 22.33
C ALA A 55 -2.06 -19.95 20.79
N TYR A 56 -1.98 -18.74 20.23
CA TYR A 56 -2.20 -18.50 18.82
C TYR A 56 -0.88 -18.31 18.06
N PRO A 57 -0.69 -18.97 16.91
CA PRO A 57 0.44 -18.75 16.03
C PRO A 57 0.38 -17.36 15.38
N VAL A 58 1.55 -16.83 15.01
CA VAL A 58 1.68 -15.50 14.37
C VAL A 58 2.23 -15.64 12.97
N ALA A 59 1.53 -15.08 11.99
CA ALA A 59 2.00 -14.91 10.62
C ALA A 59 2.45 -13.47 10.39
N VAL A 60 3.59 -13.30 9.68
CA VAL A 60 4.16 -11.98 9.34
C VAL A 60 4.98 -12.05 8.05
N ASN A 61 5.22 -10.93 7.42
CA ASN A 61 5.96 -10.84 6.15
C ASN A 61 5.28 -11.63 5.00
N LEU A 62 3.97 -11.74 5.00
CA LEU A 62 3.27 -12.46 3.93
C LEU A 62 3.23 -11.68 2.62
N MET A 63 3.22 -10.35 2.69
CA MET A 63 3.18 -9.42 1.55
C MET A 63 4.54 -8.72 1.31
N GLY A 64 5.64 -9.29 1.77
CA GLY A 64 6.97 -8.69 1.72
C GLY A 64 7.65 -8.73 0.33
N THR A 65 6.97 -9.16 -0.72
CA THR A 65 7.39 -9.00 -2.12
C THR A 65 6.20 -8.71 -3.03
N VAL A 66 6.44 -8.04 -4.17
CA VAL A 66 5.39 -7.72 -5.16
C VAL A 66 4.78 -8.99 -5.75
N GLU A 67 5.58 -10.05 -5.94
CA GLU A 67 5.10 -11.34 -6.44
C GLU A 67 4.10 -11.97 -5.49
N ARG A 68 4.37 -11.97 -4.17
CA ARG A 68 3.44 -12.50 -3.16
C ARG A 68 2.15 -11.70 -3.11
N ILE A 69 2.22 -10.38 -3.30
CA ILE A 69 1.03 -9.52 -3.43
C ILE A 69 0.24 -9.89 -4.69
N CYS A 70 0.91 -10.10 -5.83
CA CYS A 70 0.24 -10.57 -7.03
C CYS A 70 -0.49 -11.89 -6.79
N TRP A 71 0.14 -12.85 -6.12
CA TRP A 71 -0.50 -14.12 -5.79
C TRP A 71 -1.70 -13.96 -4.83
N ALA A 72 -1.60 -13.06 -3.84
CA ALA A 72 -2.73 -12.70 -2.99
C ALA A 72 -3.90 -12.14 -3.82
N MET A 73 -3.60 -11.37 -4.86
CA MET A 73 -4.58 -10.82 -5.80
C MET A 73 -4.97 -11.81 -6.92
N ASN A 74 -4.59 -13.08 -6.81
CA ASN A 74 -4.88 -14.13 -7.78
C ASN A 74 -4.25 -13.87 -9.17
N MET A 75 -3.12 -13.17 -9.20
CA MET A 75 -2.30 -12.86 -10.37
C MET A 75 -1.01 -13.69 -10.34
N GLN A 76 -0.43 -13.96 -11.51
CA GLN A 76 0.82 -14.70 -11.60
C GLN A 76 2.02 -13.76 -11.78
N HIS A 77 1.81 -12.62 -12.45
CA HIS A 77 2.87 -11.69 -12.81
C HIS A 77 2.50 -10.24 -12.48
N PRO A 78 3.49 -9.38 -12.13
CA PRO A 78 3.27 -7.97 -11.81
C PRO A 78 2.63 -7.14 -12.93
N GLU A 79 2.75 -7.56 -14.19
CA GLU A 79 2.16 -6.89 -15.36
C GLU A 79 0.62 -6.96 -15.35
N GLU A 80 0.04 -7.94 -14.65
CA GLU A 80 -1.40 -8.08 -14.52
C GLU A 80 -2.03 -6.97 -13.65
N LEU A 81 -1.22 -6.34 -12.77
CA LEU A 81 -1.64 -5.16 -11.98
C LEU A 81 -2.02 -3.97 -12.90
N GLU A 82 -1.26 -3.74 -13.97
CA GLU A 82 -1.61 -2.71 -14.95
C GLU A 82 -2.89 -3.04 -15.72
N THR A 83 -3.12 -4.31 -15.99
CA THR A 83 -4.37 -4.76 -16.63
C THR A 83 -5.58 -4.49 -15.75
N LEU A 84 -5.46 -4.72 -14.44
CA LEU A 84 -6.47 -4.34 -13.46
C LEU A 84 -6.67 -2.82 -13.45
N GLY A 85 -5.58 -2.05 -13.44
CA GLY A 85 -5.62 -0.58 -13.50
C GLY A 85 -6.34 -0.06 -14.76
N LYS A 86 -6.17 -0.69 -15.92
CA LYS A 86 -6.92 -0.36 -17.15
C LYS A 86 -8.43 -0.60 -16.98
N LYS A 87 -8.83 -1.72 -16.36
CA LYS A 87 -10.24 -1.99 -16.05
C LYS A 87 -10.84 -0.93 -15.11
N LEU A 88 -10.12 -0.57 -14.04
CA LEU A 88 -10.57 0.48 -13.10
C LEU A 88 -10.67 1.85 -13.77
N SER A 89 -9.72 2.19 -14.64
CA SER A 89 -9.74 3.42 -15.44
C SER A 89 -10.98 3.51 -16.36
N MET A 90 -11.38 2.38 -16.99
CA MET A 90 -12.61 2.30 -17.79
C MET A 90 -13.87 2.52 -16.96
N LEU A 91 -13.89 2.06 -15.71
CA LEU A 91 -15.03 2.25 -14.80
C LEU A 91 -15.13 3.69 -14.29
N GLN A 92 -13.99 4.33 -14.03
CA GLN A 92 -13.95 5.71 -13.51
C GLN A 92 -14.39 6.74 -14.55
N GLN A 93 -14.04 6.56 -15.82
CA GLN A 93 -14.41 7.44 -16.93
C GLN A 93 -14.82 6.60 -18.15
N PRO A 94 -16.06 6.07 -18.16
CA PRO A 94 -16.51 5.24 -19.25
C PRO A 94 -16.59 6.07 -20.56
N LYS A 95 -15.82 5.65 -21.56
CA LYS A 95 -15.87 6.23 -22.90
C LYS A 95 -16.79 5.39 -23.76
N PRO A 96 -17.70 5.98 -24.57
CA PRO A 96 -18.51 5.23 -25.50
C PRO A 96 -17.65 4.35 -26.42
N PRO A 97 -17.96 3.06 -26.56
CA PRO A 97 -17.18 2.17 -27.40
C PRO A 97 -17.30 2.59 -28.88
N LYS A 98 -16.17 2.78 -29.54
CA LYS A 98 -16.11 3.14 -30.97
C LYS A 98 -16.02 1.92 -31.90
N LYS A 99 -15.72 0.73 -31.34
CA LYS A 99 -15.55 -0.55 -32.04
C LYS A 99 -16.26 -1.66 -31.27
N ILE A 100 -16.71 -2.69 -31.99
CA ILE A 100 -17.36 -3.88 -31.39
C ILE A 100 -16.47 -4.55 -30.34
N SER A 101 -15.14 -4.65 -30.58
CA SER A 101 -14.19 -5.19 -29.60
C SER A 101 -14.19 -4.42 -28.30
N GLN A 102 -14.28 -3.09 -28.33
CA GLN A 102 -14.37 -2.24 -27.13
C GLN A 102 -15.71 -2.43 -26.39
N ALA A 103 -16.80 -2.63 -27.13
CA ALA A 103 -18.10 -2.92 -26.52
C ALA A 103 -18.10 -4.27 -25.79
N VAL A 104 -17.46 -5.29 -26.36
CA VAL A 104 -17.29 -6.61 -25.73
C VAL A 104 -16.41 -6.52 -24.48
N GLU A 105 -15.30 -5.76 -24.55
CA GLU A 105 -14.43 -5.54 -23.40
C GLU A 105 -15.16 -4.82 -22.26
N PHE A 106 -15.89 -3.76 -22.57
CA PHE A 106 -16.72 -3.02 -21.59
C PHE A 106 -17.80 -3.92 -20.98
N GLY A 107 -18.44 -4.78 -21.78
CA GLY A 107 -19.41 -5.77 -21.29
C GLY A 107 -18.79 -6.77 -20.31
N LYS A 108 -17.55 -7.22 -20.55
CA LYS A 108 -16.79 -8.07 -19.59
C LYS A 108 -16.53 -7.34 -18.28
N VAL A 109 -16.10 -6.08 -18.35
CA VAL A 109 -15.84 -5.27 -17.14
C VAL A 109 -17.11 -5.09 -16.31
N LEU A 110 -18.26 -4.81 -16.94
CA LEU A 110 -19.55 -4.73 -16.24
C LEU A 110 -19.94 -6.07 -15.59
N PHE A 111 -19.68 -7.18 -16.26
CA PHE A 111 -19.93 -8.51 -15.69
C PHE A 111 -19.02 -8.79 -14.50
N ASP A 112 -17.74 -8.38 -14.55
CA ASP A 112 -16.82 -8.45 -13.40
C ASP A 112 -17.34 -7.63 -12.21
N VAL A 113 -17.88 -6.43 -12.43
CA VAL A 113 -18.52 -5.61 -11.39
C VAL A 113 -19.72 -6.31 -10.74
N LEU A 114 -20.57 -6.97 -11.54
CA LEU A 114 -21.70 -7.71 -11.00
C LEU A 114 -21.26 -8.90 -10.12
N LYS A 115 -20.22 -9.60 -10.53
CA LYS A 115 -19.61 -10.69 -9.76
C LYS A 115 -18.87 -10.23 -8.49
N ALA A 116 -18.40 -8.99 -8.48
CA ALA A 116 -17.65 -8.40 -7.39
C ALA A 116 -18.50 -7.99 -6.19
N LYS A 117 -19.84 -7.97 -6.34
CA LYS A 117 -20.76 -7.61 -5.26
C LYS A 117 -20.57 -8.55 -4.06
N PRO A 118 -20.50 -8.02 -2.82
CA PRO A 118 -20.39 -8.85 -1.64
C PRO A 118 -21.61 -9.75 -1.47
N GLY A 119 -21.36 -10.96 -0.99
CA GLY A 119 -22.40 -11.93 -0.62
C GLY A 119 -22.50 -12.06 0.91
N ARG A 120 -23.55 -12.72 1.39
CA ARG A 120 -23.71 -13.03 2.82
C ARG A 120 -23.43 -14.50 3.11
N ASN A 121 -22.66 -14.74 4.17
CA ASN A 121 -22.42 -16.06 4.71
C ASN A 121 -23.16 -16.20 6.07
N PHE A 122 -24.06 -17.17 6.16
CA PHE A 122 -24.85 -17.42 7.37
C PHE A 122 -24.16 -18.38 8.36
N PHE A 123 -23.11 -19.06 7.95
CA PHE A 123 -22.31 -19.96 8.76
C PHE A 123 -20.82 -19.57 8.71
N PRO A 124 -20.49 -18.37 9.20
CA PRO A 124 -19.14 -17.81 9.04
C PRO A 124 -18.11 -18.52 9.90
N ALA A 125 -16.94 -18.78 9.31
CA ALA A 125 -15.84 -19.41 10.04
C ALA A 125 -15.34 -18.53 11.20
N CYS A 126 -15.36 -17.22 11.07
CA CYS A 126 -14.93 -16.28 12.11
C CYS A 126 -15.80 -16.28 13.38
N GLN A 127 -16.93 -16.99 13.39
CA GLN A 127 -17.84 -17.06 14.55
C GLN A 127 -17.96 -18.47 15.14
N GLN A 128 -16.97 -19.33 14.92
CA GLN A 128 -16.95 -20.68 15.51
C GLN A 128 -16.77 -20.68 17.03
N VAL A 129 -16.07 -19.67 17.55
CA VAL A 129 -15.92 -19.40 18.98
C VAL A 129 -16.40 -17.98 19.26
N VAL A 130 -17.14 -17.79 20.36
CA VAL A 130 -17.66 -16.47 20.77
C VAL A 130 -17.25 -16.23 22.23
N ILE A 131 -16.59 -15.11 22.49
CA ILE A 131 -16.11 -14.69 23.81
C ILE A 131 -16.77 -13.34 24.13
N GLY A 132 -17.58 -13.28 25.18
CA GLY A 132 -18.23 -12.06 25.67
C GLY A 132 -17.55 -11.54 26.93
N ASP A 133 -18.19 -11.78 28.11
CA ASP A 133 -17.75 -11.24 29.40
C ASP A 133 -16.33 -11.64 29.81
N GLU A 134 -15.81 -12.74 29.27
CA GLU A 134 -14.44 -13.21 29.51
C GLU A 134 -13.41 -12.62 28.52
N LEU A 135 -13.77 -11.59 27.79
CA LEU A 135 -12.88 -10.96 26.79
C LEU A 135 -11.62 -10.40 27.45
N ASP A 136 -10.48 -10.93 27.04
CA ASP A 136 -9.16 -10.38 27.38
C ASP A 136 -8.28 -10.26 26.11
N LEU A 137 -8.06 -9.03 25.64
CA LEU A 137 -7.23 -8.72 24.50
C LEU A 137 -5.75 -9.08 24.72
N ASN A 138 -5.32 -9.28 25.99
CA ASN A 138 -3.96 -9.74 26.29
C ASN A 138 -3.73 -11.19 25.85
N SER A 139 -4.77 -11.96 25.59
CA SER A 139 -4.68 -13.32 25.04
C SER A 139 -4.18 -13.34 23.60
N LEU A 140 -4.34 -12.23 22.86
CA LEU A 140 -3.84 -12.07 21.50
C LEU A 140 -2.31 -11.88 21.54
N PRO A 141 -1.56 -12.45 20.56
CA PRO A 141 -0.12 -12.28 20.46
C PRO A 141 0.26 -10.94 19.82
N LEU A 142 -0.22 -9.85 20.43
CA LEU A 142 0.04 -8.50 19.99
C LEU A 142 1.55 -8.21 20.08
N ILE A 143 2.10 -7.64 19.01
CA ILE A 143 3.52 -7.31 18.96
C ILE A 143 3.81 -5.92 19.54
N ARG A 144 5.04 -5.72 20.04
CA ARG A 144 5.69 -4.44 20.25
C ARG A 144 6.95 -4.41 19.39
N PRO A 145 6.94 -3.74 18.23
CA PRO A 145 8.03 -3.80 17.24
C PRO A 145 9.35 -3.19 17.71
N TYR A 146 9.32 -2.07 18.42
CA TYR A 146 10.50 -1.30 18.77
C TYR A 146 10.58 -0.99 20.27
N PRO A 147 11.80 -0.81 20.84
CA PRO A 147 11.98 -0.53 22.27
C PRO A 147 11.29 0.72 22.78
N GLY A 148 11.16 1.76 21.92
CA GLY A 148 10.51 3.03 22.26
C GLY A 148 9.00 3.05 22.00
N ASP A 149 8.41 1.96 21.49
CA ASP A 149 6.95 1.89 21.33
C ASP A 149 6.25 1.90 22.69
N ALA A 150 5.16 2.67 22.79
CA ALA A 150 4.42 2.85 24.04
C ALA A 150 3.79 1.57 24.57
N GLY A 151 3.55 0.56 23.71
CA GLY A 151 2.92 -0.68 24.11
C GLY A 151 2.69 -1.65 22.97
N LYS A 152 1.84 -2.62 23.22
CA LYS A 152 1.42 -3.63 22.24
C LYS A 152 0.39 -3.06 21.27
N ILE A 153 0.46 -3.47 20.00
CA ILE A 153 -0.38 -2.93 18.93
C ILE A 153 -0.97 -4.02 18.03
N ILE A 154 -2.15 -3.72 17.46
CA ILE A 154 -2.65 -4.34 16.23
C ILE A 154 -2.20 -3.46 15.05
N THR A 155 -1.63 -4.06 14.03
CA THR A 155 -1.05 -3.35 12.87
C THR A 155 -1.83 -3.58 11.57
N LEU A 156 -2.38 -4.78 11.35
CA LEU A 156 -3.15 -5.16 10.17
C LEU A 156 -4.63 -5.41 10.49
N GLY A 157 -5.20 -4.63 11.43
CA GLY A 157 -6.62 -4.68 11.71
C GLY A 157 -7.42 -3.94 10.64
N LEU A 158 -8.40 -4.61 10.03
CA LEU A 158 -9.42 -3.95 9.26
C LEU A 158 -10.44 -3.33 10.20
N VAL A 159 -10.41 -2.01 10.33
CA VAL A 159 -11.37 -1.25 11.13
C VAL A 159 -12.58 -0.94 10.25
N ILE A 160 -13.73 -1.46 10.65
CA ILE A 160 -14.99 -1.35 9.93
C ILE A 160 -15.93 -0.48 10.75
N THR A 161 -16.46 0.55 10.13
CA THR A 161 -17.47 1.47 10.70
C THR A 161 -18.56 1.72 9.67
N LYS A 162 -19.69 2.28 10.10
CA LYS A 162 -20.81 2.61 9.20
C LYS A 162 -21.27 4.05 9.45
N ASP A 163 -21.53 4.76 8.36
CA ASP A 163 -22.11 6.09 8.40
C ASP A 163 -23.53 6.00 9.00
N CYS A 164 -23.79 6.72 10.08
CA CYS A 164 -25.05 6.67 10.80
C CYS A 164 -26.23 7.28 10.03
N GLU A 165 -25.98 8.02 8.95
CA GLU A 165 -27.02 8.63 8.08
C GLU A 165 -27.31 7.80 6.85
N THR A 166 -26.24 7.41 6.13
CA THR A 166 -26.36 6.74 4.83
C THR A 166 -26.30 5.21 4.92
N GLY A 167 -25.81 4.68 6.05
CA GLY A 167 -25.53 3.26 6.20
C GLY A 167 -24.33 2.77 5.39
N THR A 168 -23.57 3.66 4.75
CA THR A 168 -22.40 3.30 3.94
C THR A 168 -21.26 2.81 4.85
N PRO A 169 -20.71 1.61 4.62
CA PRO A 169 -19.56 1.13 5.38
C PRO A 169 -18.28 1.86 4.96
N ASN A 170 -17.34 1.95 5.88
CA ASN A 170 -15.95 2.28 5.63
C ASN A 170 -15.05 1.18 6.18
N VAL A 171 -14.10 0.76 5.40
CA VAL A 171 -13.12 -0.28 5.75
C VAL A 171 -11.71 0.26 5.53
N GLY A 172 -10.91 0.27 6.58
CA GLY A 172 -9.55 0.77 6.47
C GLY A 172 -8.59 0.03 7.39
N VAL A 173 -7.33 -0.02 7.02
CA VAL A 173 -6.26 -0.54 7.86
C VAL A 173 -5.74 0.58 8.75
N TYR A 174 -5.82 0.37 10.08
CA TYR A 174 -5.37 1.35 11.07
C TYR A 174 -4.64 0.66 12.22
N ARG A 175 -3.72 1.39 12.84
CA ARG A 175 -3.05 0.97 14.06
C ARG A 175 -3.99 1.13 15.26
N LEU A 176 -4.00 0.11 16.13
CA LEU A 176 -4.69 0.18 17.43
C LEU A 176 -3.71 -0.14 18.56
N GLN A 177 -3.69 0.69 19.60
CA GLN A 177 -2.84 0.47 20.77
C GLN A 177 -3.68 -0.14 21.91
N LEU A 178 -3.16 -1.21 22.50
CA LEU A 178 -3.76 -1.83 23.67
C LEU A 178 -3.68 -0.89 24.88
N GLN A 179 -4.82 -0.59 25.50
CA GLN A 179 -4.93 0.27 26.69
C GLN A 179 -5.30 -0.54 27.94
N SER A 180 -6.18 -1.52 27.80
CA SER A 180 -6.56 -2.44 28.89
C SER A 180 -6.97 -3.80 28.33
N HIS A 181 -7.48 -4.68 29.19
CA HIS A 181 -7.95 -6.02 28.79
C HIS A 181 -9.04 -5.99 27.70
N ASN A 182 -9.82 -4.91 27.60
CA ASN A 182 -10.92 -4.80 26.63
C ASN A 182 -10.99 -3.44 25.92
N THR A 183 -9.94 -2.62 25.99
CA THR A 183 -9.92 -1.31 25.31
C THR A 183 -8.67 -1.09 24.50
N MET A 184 -8.83 -0.41 23.36
CA MET A 184 -7.74 0.05 22.50
C MET A 184 -8.00 1.47 22.01
N THR A 185 -6.96 2.27 21.82
CA THR A 185 -7.06 3.49 21.01
C THR A 185 -6.94 3.16 19.53
N VAL A 186 -7.57 3.96 18.68
CA VAL A 186 -7.45 3.87 17.22
C VAL A 186 -6.87 5.16 16.65
N HIS A 187 -5.74 5.05 15.95
CA HIS A 187 -5.10 6.20 15.33
C HIS A 187 -5.78 6.55 14.00
N TRP A 188 -6.57 7.61 13.99
CA TRP A 188 -7.26 8.12 12.81
C TRP A 188 -6.82 9.53 12.44
N LEU A 189 -6.30 9.71 11.25
CA LEU A 189 -6.19 11.05 10.66
C LEU A 189 -7.60 11.62 10.42
N SER A 190 -7.79 12.91 10.70
CA SER A 190 -9.09 13.58 10.65
C SER A 190 -9.85 13.48 9.32
N VAL A 191 -9.12 13.29 8.21
CA VAL A 191 -9.66 13.15 6.86
C VAL A 191 -10.16 11.72 6.54
N ARG A 192 -9.84 10.72 7.36
CA ARG A 192 -10.21 9.32 7.13
C ARG A 192 -11.70 9.05 7.38
N GLY A 193 -12.21 7.99 6.72
CA GLY A 193 -13.63 7.64 6.78
C GLY A 193 -14.13 7.34 8.20
N GLY A 194 -13.39 6.56 9.00
CA GLY A 194 -13.73 6.27 10.38
C GLY A 194 -13.83 7.53 11.26
N ALA A 195 -12.86 8.47 11.15
CA ALA A 195 -12.91 9.74 11.86
C ALA A 195 -14.13 10.59 11.45
N ARG A 196 -14.50 10.52 10.16
CA ARG A 196 -15.69 11.22 9.63
C ARG A 196 -16.98 10.63 10.20
N HIS A 197 -17.08 9.28 10.27
CA HIS A 197 -18.23 8.60 10.86
C HIS A 197 -18.36 8.94 12.36
N LEU A 198 -17.22 9.02 13.08
CA LEU A 198 -17.23 9.40 14.50
C LEU A 198 -17.74 10.82 14.70
N ARG A 199 -17.33 11.79 13.87
CA ARG A 199 -17.85 13.19 13.94
C ARG A 199 -19.37 13.23 13.72
N LYS A 200 -19.88 12.52 12.69
CA LYS A 200 -21.32 12.45 12.44
C LYS A 200 -22.09 11.78 13.59
N ALA A 201 -21.56 10.73 14.16
CA ALA A 201 -22.15 10.09 15.33
C ALA A 201 -22.19 11.07 16.54
N ALA A 202 -21.12 11.84 16.74
CA ALA A 202 -21.05 12.87 17.77
C ALA A 202 -22.12 13.96 17.60
N GLU A 203 -22.33 14.46 16.38
CA GLU A 203 -23.36 15.45 16.05
C GLU A 203 -24.77 14.95 16.36
N GLN A 204 -25.00 13.62 16.30
CA GLN A 204 -26.26 12.97 16.65
C GLN A 204 -26.34 12.49 18.10
N GLY A 205 -25.31 12.71 18.91
CA GLY A 205 -25.24 12.22 20.30
C GLY A 205 -25.22 10.69 20.42
N LYS A 206 -24.75 9.99 19.37
CA LYS A 206 -24.70 8.52 19.32
C LYS A 206 -23.27 8.00 19.51
N LYS A 207 -23.15 6.78 20.03
CA LYS A 207 -21.89 6.02 19.95
C LYS A 207 -21.67 5.55 18.50
N LEU A 208 -20.41 5.40 18.12
CA LEU A 208 -20.02 4.79 16.84
C LEU A 208 -19.75 3.30 17.08
N GLU A 209 -20.47 2.41 16.40
CA GLU A 209 -20.17 0.98 16.38
C GLU A 209 -18.92 0.72 15.53
N VAL A 210 -18.06 -0.20 16.00
CA VAL A 210 -16.80 -0.57 15.37
C VAL A 210 -16.63 -2.08 15.40
N ALA A 211 -16.18 -2.65 14.29
CA ALA A 211 -15.70 -4.02 14.23
C ALA A 211 -14.26 -4.05 13.69
N ILE A 212 -13.41 -4.88 14.29
CA ILE A 212 -12.03 -5.08 13.85
C ILE A 212 -11.88 -6.50 13.35
N ALA A 213 -11.65 -6.69 12.05
CA ALA A 213 -11.39 -8.01 11.49
C ALA A 213 -9.88 -8.23 11.34
N LEU A 214 -9.37 -9.35 11.88
CA LEU A 214 -7.96 -9.72 11.90
C LEU A 214 -7.76 -11.04 11.15
N GLY A 215 -6.60 -11.19 10.49
CA GLY A 215 -6.27 -12.41 9.77
C GLY A 215 -7.23 -12.64 8.58
N VAL A 216 -7.54 -11.59 7.86
CA VAL A 216 -8.37 -11.64 6.64
C VAL A 216 -7.54 -12.07 5.42
N ASP A 217 -8.20 -12.38 4.32
CA ASP A 217 -7.53 -12.55 3.03
C ASP A 217 -6.67 -11.31 2.71
N PRO A 218 -5.36 -11.45 2.41
CA PRO A 218 -4.49 -10.33 2.06
C PRO A 218 -5.00 -9.47 0.91
N LEU A 219 -5.79 -10.03 0.00
CA LEU A 219 -6.48 -9.27 -1.05
C LEU A 219 -7.42 -8.21 -0.48
N ILE A 220 -8.12 -8.50 0.62
CA ILE A 220 -9.00 -7.53 1.28
C ILE A 220 -8.18 -6.41 1.93
N ILE A 221 -7.00 -6.74 2.49
CA ILE A 221 -6.06 -5.74 3.02
C ILE A 221 -5.62 -4.79 1.90
N MET A 222 -5.27 -5.33 0.72
CA MET A 222 -4.91 -4.52 -0.45
C MET A 222 -6.05 -3.59 -0.88
N ALA A 223 -7.29 -4.07 -0.87
CA ALA A 223 -8.45 -3.25 -1.21
C ALA A 223 -8.69 -2.14 -0.18
N ALA A 224 -8.58 -2.45 1.11
CA ALA A 224 -8.74 -1.48 2.20
C ALA A 224 -7.61 -0.44 2.27
N ALA A 225 -6.42 -0.77 1.78
CA ALA A 225 -5.29 0.16 1.64
C ALA A 225 -5.37 1.03 0.39
N THR A 226 -6.24 0.68 -0.56
CA THR A 226 -6.40 1.40 -1.82
C THR A 226 -7.16 2.72 -1.59
N PRO A 227 -6.64 3.88 -2.02
CA PRO A 227 -7.41 5.13 -2.01
C PRO A 227 -8.53 5.05 -3.04
N ILE A 228 -9.75 4.85 -2.58
CA ILE A 228 -10.95 4.81 -3.42
C ILE A 228 -11.79 6.08 -3.21
N PRO A 229 -12.61 6.49 -4.20
CA PRO A 229 -13.60 7.53 -4.01
C PRO A 229 -14.55 7.20 -2.85
N VAL A 230 -14.93 8.24 -2.09
CA VAL A 230 -15.71 8.13 -0.83
C VAL A 230 -17.01 7.34 -0.97
N ASP A 231 -17.61 7.34 -2.15
CA ASP A 231 -18.92 6.73 -2.42
C ASP A 231 -18.84 5.29 -2.95
N LEU A 232 -17.62 4.72 -3.05
CA LEU A 232 -17.42 3.35 -3.48
C LEU A 232 -17.10 2.47 -2.27
N SER A 233 -17.67 1.25 -2.27
CA SER A 233 -17.43 0.28 -1.20
C SER A 233 -16.10 -0.46 -1.41
N GLU A 234 -15.28 -0.53 -0.36
CA GLU A 234 -14.05 -1.32 -0.33
C GLU A 234 -14.33 -2.81 -0.60
N TRP A 235 -15.51 -3.31 -0.19
CA TRP A 235 -15.94 -4.68 -0.48
C TRP A 235 -16.10 -4.94 -1.98
N LEU A 236 -16.63 -3.97 -2.73
CA LEU A 236 -16.73 -4.05 -4.18
C LEU A 236 -15.34 -4.05 -4.82
N PHE A 237 -14.43 -3.23 -4.33
CA PHE A 237 -13.04 -3.21 -4.80
C PHE A 237 -12.33 -4.54 -4.53
N ALA A 238 -12.46 -5.09 -3.34
CA ALA A 238 -11.93 -6.41 -3.02
C ALA A 238 -12.49 -7.49 -3.96
N GLY A 239 -13.79 -7.43 -4.27
CA GLY A 239 -14.43 -8.31 -5.26
C GLY A 239 -13.89 -8.14 -6.67
N LEU A 240 -13.62 -6.91 -7.11
CA LEU A 240 -13.00 -6.60 -8.41
C LEU A 240 -11.56 -7.13 -8.49
N TYR A 241 -10.78 -6.90 -7.45
CA TYR A 241 -9.41 -7.41 -7.35
C TYR A 241 -9.39 -8.94 -7.40
N GLY A 242 -10.30 -9.54 -6.69
CA GLY A 242 -10.40 -10.97 -6.59
C GLY A 242 -11.21 -11.67 -7.69
N GLY A 243 -11.99 -10.95 -8.54
CA GLY A 243 -12.88 -11.52 -9.58
C GLY A 243 -14.14 -12.23 -9.03
N SER A 244 -14.44 -12.13 -7.72
CA SER A 244 -15.71 -12.56 -7.08
C SER A 244 -15.92 -11.81 -5.77
N GLY A 245 -17.21 -11.61 -5.39
CA GLY A 245 -17.56 -10.86 -4.19
C GLY A 245 -17.07 -11.49 -2.89
N VAL A 246 -16.68 -10.63 -1.94
CA VAL A 246 -16.32 -11.01 -0.58
C VAL A 246 -17.55 -11.57 0.13
N GLN A 247 -17.40 -12.67 0.87
CA GLN A 247 -18.45 -13.21 1.72
C GLN A 247 -18.42 -12.52 3.07
N LEU A 248 -19.52 -11.87 3.45
CA LEU A 248 -19.64 -11.11 4.67
C LEU A 248 -20.54 -11.84 5.69
N ALA A 249 -20.20 -11.67 6.96
CA ALA A 249 -20.99 -12.15 8.10
C ALA A 249 -21.46 -10.95 8.92
N LYS A 250 -22.69 -11.02 9.41
CA LYS A 250 -23.20 -10.04 10.40
C LYS A 250 -22.50 -10.25 11.73
N CYS A 251 -22.06 -9.16 12.36
CA CYS A 251 -21.51 -9.15 13.71
C CYS A 251 -22.55 -9.63 14.73
N LYS A 252 -22.07 -10.02 15.93
CA LYS A 252 -22.92 -10.54 17.04
C LYS A 252 -23.55 -9.44 17.86
N THR A 253 -22.79 -8.38 18.16
CA THR A 253 -23.18 -7.35 19.13
C THR A 253 -23.40 -5.97 18.49
N VAL A 254 -22.86 -5.74 17.29
CA VAL A 254 -22.95 -4.46 16.54
C VAL A 254 -23.62 -4.67 15.17
N ASP A 255 -24.25 -3.62 14.63
CA ASP A 255 -24.92 -3.69 13.32
C ASP A 255 -23.92 -3.42 12.17
N LEU A 256 -22.88 -4.25 12.10
CA LEU A 256 -21.83 -4.23 11.09
C LEU A 256 -21.67 -5.60 10.43
N GLU A 257 -21.01 -5.62 9.28
CA GLU A 257 -20.67 -6.83 8.53
C GLU A 257 -19.15 -6.91 8.37
N VAL A 258 -18.57 -8.11 8.55
CA VAL A 258 -17.15 -8.42 8.50
C VAL A 258 -16.88 -9.55 7.53
N PRO A 259 -15.65 -9.72 6.98
CA PRO A 259 -15.31 -10.88 6.17
C PRO A 259 -15.54 -12.18 6.96
N ALA A 260 -16.35 -13.08 6.40
CA ALA A 260 -16.82 -14.30 7.07
C ALA A 260 -15.70 -15.28 7.44
N ASP A 261 -14.56 -15.18 6.74
CA ASP A 261 -13.39 -16.04 6.87
C ASP A 261 -12.25 -15.39 7.67
N SER A 262 -12.50 -14.27 8.38
CA SER A 262 -11.56 -13.66 9.31
C SER A 262 -11.11 -14.64 10.37
N GLU A 263 -9.87 -14.56 10.81
CA GLU A 263 -9.36 -15.42 11.91
C GLU A 263 -9.92 -14.95 13.24
N PHE A 264 -9.97 -13.62 13.49
CA PHE A 264 -10.59 -13.00 14.65
C PHE A 264 -11.45 -11.80 14.22
N VAL A 265 -12.48 -11.52 15.04
CA VAL A 265 -13.29 -10.30 14.95
C VAL A 265 -13.47 -9.75 16.37
N LEU A 266 -13.16 -8.46 16.55
CA LEU A 266 -13.43 -7.72 17.78
C LEU A 266 -14.61 -6.77 17.52
N GLU A 267 -15.60 -6.75 18.37
CA GLU A 267 -16.81 -5.93 18.25
C GLU A 267 -16.92 -4.99 19.44
N GLY A 268 -17.18 -3.72 19.20
CA GLY A 268 -17.25 -2.71 20.25
C GLY A 268 -17.77 -1.38 19.80
N THR A 269 -17.60 -0.37 20.64
CA THR A 269 -18.11 0.99 20.41
C THR A 269 -17.11 2.05 20.80
N ILE A 270 -17.21 3.23 20.15
CA ILE A 270 -16.53 4.46 20.54
C ILE A 270 -17.58 5.45 21.05
N THR A 271 -17.36 5.98 22.26
CA THR A 271 -18.13 7.11 22.77
C THR A 271 -17.46 8.40 22.28
N PRO A 272 -18.16 9.27 21.54
CA PRO A 272 -17.56 10.53 21.11
C PRO A 272 -17.02 11.34 22.26
N GLY A 273 -15.80 11.87 22.10
CA GLY A 273 -15.08 12.65 23.12
C GLY A 273 -14.31 11.80 24.14
N GLU A 274 -14.48 10.48 24.17
CA GLU A 274 -13.66 9.60 24.98
C GLU A 274 -12.36 9.30 24.25
N VAL A 275 -11.25 9.83 24.76
CA VAL A 275 -9.91 9.70 24.17
C VAL A 275 -8.90 9.24 25.21
N LEU A 276 -7.85 8.56 24.78
CA LEU A 276 -6.66 8.25 25.58
C LEU A 276 -5.40 8.49 24.76
N SER A 277 -4.30 8.64 25.48
CA SER A 277 -2.97 8.81 24.88
C SER A 277 -2.58 7.62 23.99
N ASP A 278 -2.20 7.88 22.75
CA ASP A 278 -1.72 6.92 21.75
C ASP A 278 -0.28 7.26 21.35
N GLY A 279 0.60 6.29 21.37
CA GLY A 279 2.01 6.44 21.03
C GLY A 279 2.93 6.76 22.22
N PRO A 280 4.24 6.96 21.95
CA PRO A 280 4.86 6.97 20.63
C PRO A 280 4.96 5.58 19.97
N PHE A 281 5.06 5.53 18.65
CA PHE A 281 5.29 4.30 17.87
C PHE A 281 6.25 4.55 16.71
N GLY A 282 7.04 3.52 16.39
CA GLY A 282 7.84 3.50 15.17
C GLY A 282 6.94 3.59 13.93
N ASP A 283 7.28 4.50 13.01
CA ASP A 283 6.49 4.78 11.81
C ASP A 283 7.31 4.58 10.52
N HIS A 284 6.63 4.58 9.36
CA HIS A 284 7.23 4.40 8.04
C HIS A 284 8.31 5.44 7.70
N MET A 285 8.32 6.59 8.37
CA MET A 285 9.38 7.59 8.26
C MET A 285 10.72 7.12 8.88
N GLY A 286 10.72 6.02 9.64
CA GLY A 286 11.89 5.50 10.33
C GLY A 286 12.20 6.18 11.66
N TYR A 287 11.24 6.92 12.18
CA TYR A 287 11.29 7.62 13.47
C TYR A 287 10.08 7.26 14.32
N TYR A 288 10.14 7.52 15.63
CA TYR A 288 8.97 7.44 16.48
C TYR A 288 8.06 8.63 16.23
N GLY A 289 6.77 8.37 16.04
CA GLY A 289 5.73 9.41 16.00
C GLY A 289 5.55 10.10 17.36
N GLY A 290 4.81 11.18 17.35
CA GLY A 290 4.39 11.88 18.58
C GLY A 290 3.40 11.07 19.42
N VAL A 291 3.11 11.59 20.60
CA VAL A 291 2.00 11.13 21.46
C VAL A 291 0.79 12.02 21.15
N GLU A 292 -0.34 11.42 20.82
CA GLU A 292 -1.58 12.13 20.48
C GLU A 292 -2.77 11.50 21.23
N ASP A 293 -3.78 12.31 21.52
CA ASP A 293 -5.04 11.79 22.04
C ASP A 293 -5.85 11.15 20.91
N SER A 294 -6.16 9.86 21.08
CA SER A 294 -6.88 9.07 20.08
C SER A 294 -8.19 8.50 20.64
N PRO A 295 -9.22 8.33 19.80
CA PRO A 295 -10.49 7.74 20.23
C PRO A 295 -10.32 6.37 20.85
N LEU A 296 -11.05 6.13 21.97
CA LEU A 296 -11.04 4.87 22.70
C LEU A 296 -12.16 3.96 22.21
N ILE A 297 -11.81 2.75 21.81
CA ILE A 297 -12.75 1.67 21.51
C ILE A 297 -12.89 0.82 22.76
N ARG A 298 -14.13 0.52 23.17
CA ARG A 298 -14.46 -0.49 24.18
C ARG A 298 -15.04 -1.69 23.48
N PHE A 299 -14.41 -2.84 23.66
CA PHE A 299 -14.85 -4.10 23.07
C PHE A 299 -15.71 -4.89 24.05
N ASP A 300 -16.80 -5.44 23.54
CA ASP A 300 -17.77 -6.22 24.29
C ASP A 300 -17.78 -7.69 23.85
N CYS A 301 -17.22 -7.98 22.65
CA CYS A 301 -17.22 -9.34 22.10
C CYS A 301 -15.97 -9.56 21.24
N MET A 302 -15.41 -10.75 21.34
CA MET A 302 -14.45 -11.30 20.38
C MET A 302 -15.02 -12.60 19.81
N THR A 303 -14.98 -12.75 18.49
CA THR A 303 -15.26 -14.04 17.85
C THR A 303 -14.03 -14.48 17.06
N HIS A 304 -13.84 -15.79 16.92
CA HIS A 304 -12.73 -16.33 16.16
C HIS A 304 -13.00 -17.73 15.58
N ARG A 305 -12.19 -18.11 14.59
CA ARG A 305 -12.15 -19.47 14.06
C ARG A 305 -11.60 -20.43 15.12
N LYS A 306 -11.85 -21.72 14.96
CA LYS A 306 -11.08 -22.73 15.69
C LYS A 306 -9.61 -22.65 15.26
N ASP A 307 -8.70 -22.70 16.23
CA ASP A 307 -7.24 -22.63 16.03
C ASP A 307 -6.83 -21.45 15.14
N PRO A 308 -7.14 -20.20 15.54
CA PRO A 308 -6.98 -19.04 14.70
C PRO A 308 -5.50 -18.64 14.56
N ILE A 309 -5.15 -18.02 13.43
CA ILE A 309 -3.82 -17.51 13.13
C ILE A 309 -3.84 -15.99 13.22
N TYR A 310 -2.96 -15.41 14.03
CA TYR A 310 -2.82 -13.97 14.13
C TYR A 310 -1.91 -13.44 13.04
N LEU A 311 -2.43 -12.58 12.16
CA LEU A 311 -1.67 -11.90 11.11
C LEU A 311 -1.23 -10.52 11.59
N THR A 312 0.05 -10.21 11.44
CA THR A 312 0.63 -8.91 11.84
C THR A 312 1.67 -8.43 10.82
N THR A 313 2.00 -7.14 10.91
CA THR A 313 3.12 -6.49 10.24
C THR A 313 3.69 -5.40 11.15
N PHE A 314 4.69 -4.65 10.70
CA PHE A 314 5.19 -3.48 11.40
C PHE A 314 5.77 -2.47 10.41
N SER A 315 5.62 -1.20 10.74
CA SER A 315 6.16 -0.08 9.98
C SER A 315 7.62 0.23 10.33
N GLY A 316 8.28 1.02 9.52
CA GLY A 316 9.63 1.51 9.75
C GLY A 316 10.35 1.84 8.44
N ARG A 317 11.65 2.08 8.55
CA ARG A 317 12.48 2.36 7.37
C ARG A 317 12.41 1.20 6.37
N PRO A 318 12.15 1.46 5.08
CA PRO A 318 12.07 0.43 4.05
C PRO A 318 13.35 -0.45 3.95
N PRO A 319 13.21 -1.71 3.47
CA PRO A 319 12.00 -2.34 2.99
C PRO A 319 11.05 -2.79 4.12
N LYS A 320 9.75 -2.60 3.91
CA LYS A 320 8.66 -3.10 4.75
C LYS A 320 7.51 -3.58 3.85
N GLU A 321 6.58 -4.36 4.40
CA GLU A 321 5.44 -4.86 3.62
C GLU A 321 4.62 -3.72 3.01
N GLU A 322 4.42 -2.63 3.73
CA GLU A 322 3.73 -1.43 3.24
C GLU A 322 4.39 -0.82 1.99
N ALA A 323 5.73 -0.86 1.90
CA ALA A 323 6.44 -0.38 0.72
C ALA A 323 6.19 -1.29 -0.50
N MET A 324 6.14 -2.60 -0.31
CA MET A 324 5.80 -3.55 -1.37
C MET A 324 4.35 -3.39 -1.83
N MET A 325 3.42 -3.17 -0.89
CA MET A 325 2.02 -2.86 -1.19
C MET A 325 1.91 -1.58 -2.02
N ALA A 326 2.65 -0.53 -1.66
CA ALA A 326 2.67 0.73 -2.40
C ALA A 326 3.19 0.55 -3.83
N ILE A 327 4.24 -0.24 -4.05
CA ILE A 327 4.76 -0.56 -5.39
C ILE A 327 3.68 -1.26 -6.24
N ALA A 328 2.97 -2.23 -5.67
CA ALA A 328 1.88 -2.92 -6.37
C ALA A 328 0.73 -1.97 -6.72
N LEU A 329 0.30 -1.13 -5.77
CA LEU A 329 -0.75 -0.13 -5.98
C LEU A 329 -0.35 0.90 -7.05
N ASN A 330 0.91 1.35 -7.09
CA ASN A 330 1.39 2.29 -8.09
C ASN A 330 1.23 1.74 -9.51
N ARG A 331 1.47 0.44 -9.73
CA ARG A 331 1.24 -0.20 -11.03
C ARG A 331 -0.24 -0.20 -11.42
N ILE A 332 -1.14 -0.38 -10.46
CA ILE A 332 -2.60 -0.29 -10.68
C ILE A 332 -3.00 1.15 -11.03
N TYR A 333 -2.39 2.15 -10.39
CA TYR A 333 -2.74 3.55 -10.63
C TYR A 333 -2.15 4.15 -11.91
N THR A 334 -1.10 3.57 -12.47
CA THR A 334 -0.46 4.10 -13.70
C THR A 334 -1.45 4.31 -14.86
N PRO A 335 -2.33 3.36 -15.23
CA PRO A 335 -3.31 3.58 -16.30
C PRO A 335 -4.35 4.65 -15.95
N ILE A 336 -4.72 4.77 -14.66
CA ILE A 336 -5.67 5.78 -14.19
C ILE A 336 -5.06 7.17 -14.30
N LEU A 337 -3.81 7.33 -13.87
CA LEU A 337 -3.09 8.60 -13.97
C LEU A 337 -2.90 9.03 -15.43
N ARG A 338 -2.51 8.11 -16.31
CA ARG A 338 -2.37 8.36 -17.75
C ARG A 338 -3.67 8.82 -18.40
N GLN A 339 -4.81 8.36 -17.93
CA GLN A 339 -6.10 8.80 -18.45
C GLN A 339 -6.43 10.23 -18.04
N GLN A 340 -6.01 10.66 -16.84
CA GLN A 340 -6.23 12.01 -16.33
C GLN A 340 -5.18 13.00 -16.86
N VAL A 341 -3.93 12.56 -16.99
CA VAL A 341 -2.78 13.36 -17.39
C VAL A 341 -2.05 12.64 -18.51
N SER A 342 -2.50 12.89 -19.76
CA SER A 342 -2.04 12.17 -20.95
C SER A 342 -0.56 12.36 -21.28
N GLU A 343 0.07 13.40 -20.74
CA GLU A 343 1.50 13.66 -20.92
C GLU A 343 2.39 12.69 -20.13
N ILE A 344 1.88 12.10 -19.06
CA ILE A 344 2.64 11.15 -18.25
C ILE A 344 2.67 9.80 -18.96
N VAL A 345 3.85 9.36 -19.34
CA VAL A 345 4.08 8.04 -19.94
C VAL A 345 4.15 6.97 -18.86
N ASP A 346 4.89 7.23 -17.78
CA ASP A 346 5.01 6.34 -16.62
C ASP A 346 5.40 7.13 -15.37
N PHE A 347 5.22 6.55 -14.20
CA PHE A 347 5.72 7.10 -12.95
C PHE A 347 6.20 6.00 -12.01
N PHE A 348 7.10 6.35 -11.12
CA PHE A 348 7.66 5.46 -10.12
C PHE A 348 7.81 6.18 -8.78
N LEU A 349 7.40 5.53 -7.71
CA LEU A 349 7.58 5.97 -6.33
C LEU A 349 8.59 5.03 -5.67
N PRO A 350 9.87 5.40 -5.55
CA PRO A 350 10.90 4.56 -4.95
C PRO A 350 10.55 4.21 -3.50
N MET A 351 10.74 2.96 -3.09
CA MET A 351 10.54 2.58 -1.69
C MET A 351 11.54 3.28 -0.76
N GLU A 352 12.75 3.55 -1.23
CA GLU A 352 13.80 4.29 -0.52
C GLU A 352 13.35 5.71 -0.19
N ALA A 353 12.44 6.27 -0.97
CA ALA A 353 11.77 7.53 -0.73
C ALA A 353 10.43 7.34 0.00
N LEU A 354 10.35 6.35 0.89
CA LEU A 354 9.18 6.04 1.73
C LEU A 354 7.92 5.77 0.91
N SER A 355 8.09 5.27 -0.33
CA SER A 355 7.04 4.86 -1.27
C SER A 355 6.11 5.96 -1.78
N TYR A 356 6.23 7.21 -1.35
CA TYR A 356 5.41 8.33 -1.82
C TYR A 356 6.04 9.73 -1.63
N LYS A 357 7.18 9.85 -0.92
CA LYS A 357 7.82 11.16 -0.69
C LYS A 357 8.58 11.69 -1.88
N ALA A 358 9.01 10.82 -2.81
CA ALA A 358 9.52 11.22 -4.11
C ALA A 358 8.81 10.46 -5.23
N ALA A 359 8.57 11.14 -6.34
CA ALA A 359 8.06 10.56 -7.58
C ALA A 359 9.01 10.88 -8.73
N ILE A 360 9.28 9.88 -9.55
CA ILE A 360 9.98 10.03 -10.82
C ILE A 360 8.96 9.83 -11.92
N ILE A 361 8.80 10.81 -12.81
CA ILE A 361 7.77 10.83 -13.85
C ILE A 361 8.47 10.90 -15.20
N SER A 362 8.14 10.00 -16.14
CA SER A 362 8.56 10.13 -17.52
C SER A 362 7.47 10.75 -18.37
N ILE A 363 7.86 11.66 -19.25
CA ILE A 363 6.97 12.33 -20.21
C ILE A 363 7.50 12.23 -21.63
N ASP A 364 6.59 12.28 -22.61
CA ASP A 364 6.93 12.53 -24.01
C ASP A 364 6.85 14.03 -24.24
N LYS A 365 8.02 14.72 -24.09
CA LYS A 365 8.07 16.18 -24.12
C LYS A 365 7.82 16.71 -25.53
N ALA A 366 6.79 17.57 -25.67
CA ALA A 366 6.36 18.13 -26.94
C ALA A 366 6.37 19.67 -26.98
N TYR A 367 6.40 20.34 -25.83
CA TYR A 367 6.35 21.79 -25.72
C TYR A 367 7.07 22.32 -24.48
N PRO A 368 7.52 23.60 -24.49
CA PRO A 368 8.20 24.18 -23.34
C PRO A 368 7.27 24.29 -22.10
N GLY A 369 7.82 24.07 -20.91
CA GLY A 369 7.07 24.11 -19.64
C GLY A 369 6.24 22.86 -19.34
N GLN A 370 6.22 21.86 -20.23
CA GLN A 370 5.42 20.64 -20.04
C GLN A 370 5.83 19.84 -18.79
N ALA A 371 7.12 19.80 -18.46
CA ALA A 371 7.58 19.12 -17.24
C ALA A 371 7.00 19.72 -15.97
N ARG A 372 6.96 21.05 -15.85
CA ARG A 372 6.31 21.73 -14.72
C ARG A 372 4.82 21.43 -14.64
N ARG A 373 4.13 21.45 -15.80
CA ARG A 373 2.71 21.09 -15.88
C ARG A 373 2.47 19.64 -15.43
N ALA A 374 3.30 18.69 -15.88
CA ALA A 374 3.21 17.30 -15.48
C ALA A 374 3.39 17.10 -13.97
N ALA A 375 4.37 17.78 -13.36
CA ALA A 375 4.58 17.74 -11.91
C ALA A 375 3.39 18.30 -11.12
N LEU A 376 2.84 19.46 -11.53
CA LEU A 376 1.67 20.07 -10.89
C LEU A 376 0.42 19.17 -11.02
N ALA A 377 0.22 18.57 -12.20
CA ALA A 377 -0.86 17.66 -12.46
C ALA A 377 -0.74 16.37 -11.62
N PHE A 378 0.48 15.83 -11.46
CA PHE A 378 0.74 14.67 -10.61
C PHE A 378 0.34 14.93 -9.16
N TRP A 379 0.75 16.05 -8.57
CA TRP A 379 0.38 16.40 -7.19
C TRP A 379 -1.12 16.55 -6.96
N SER A 380 -1.88 16.83 -8.01
CA SER A 380 -3.33 17.07 -7.95
C SER A 380 -4.16 15.85 -8.38
N ALA A 381 -3.54 14.83 -9.00
CA ALA A 381 -4.26 13.74 -9.63
C ALA A 381 -4.94 12.79 -8.63
N LEU A 382 -4.28 12.48 -7.54
CA LEU A 382 -4.80 11.58 -6.51
C LEU A 382 -4.50 12.17 -5.10
N PRO A 383 -5.40 11.98 -4.12
CA PRO A 383 -5.23 12.53 -2.78
C PRO A 383 -3.89 12.17 -2.10
N GLN A 384 -3.40 10.93 -2.29
CA GLN A 384 -2.14 10.48 -1.70
C GLN A 384 -0.91 11.19 -2.29
N PHE A 385 -0.96 11.62 -3.56
CA PHE A 385 0.14 12.35 -4.19
C PHE A 385 0.31 13.78 -3.63
N THR A 386 -0.69 14.25 -2.89
CA THR A 386 -0.61 15.49 -2.13
C THR A 386 0.58 15.48 -1.14
N TYR A 387 0.99 14.32 -0.65
CA TYR A 387 2.07 14.18 0.32
C TYR A 387 3.45 13.91 -0.31
N THR A 388 3.55 13.90 -1.65
CA THR A 388 4.84 13.75 -2.35
C THR A 388 5.64 15.05 -2.28
N LYS A 389 6.86 14.98 -1.72
CA LYS A 389 7.75 16.15 -1.54
C LYS A 389 8.48 16.51 -2.81
N PHE A 390 9.02 15.50 -3.49
CA PHE A 390 9.91 15.67 -4.62
C PHE A 390 9.28 15.04 -5.86
N VAL A 391 9.22 15.80 -6.95
CA VAL A 391 8.82 15.28 -8.25
C VAL A 391 9.93 15.56 -9.25
N ILE A 392 10.50 14.50 -9.78
CA ILE A 392 11.54 14.53 -10.81
C ILE A 392 10.88 14.15 -12.13
N VAL A 393 10.94 15.02 -13.13
CA VAL A 393 10.39 14.76 -14.45
C VAL A 393 11.53 14.52 -15.44
N VAL A 394 11.48 13.39 -16.13
CA VAL A 394 12.48 12.96 -17.12
C VAL A 394 11.86 12.69 -18.48
N ASP A 395 12.66 12.59 -19.52
CA ASP A 395 12.22 12.17 -20.85
C ASP A 395 11.83 10.66 -20.87
N LYS A 396 11.03 10.26 -21.84
CA LYS A 396 10.48 8.90 -21.96
C LYS A 396 11.52 7.80 -22.23
N ASP A 397 12.71 8.17 -22.71
CA ASP A 397 13.84 7.27 -22.96
C ASP A 397 14.60 6.90 -21.67
N ILE A 398 14.37 7.62 -20.57
CA ILE A 398 14.97 7.33 -19.26
C ILE A 398 14.21 6.23 -18.54
N ASN A 399 14.89 5.16 -18.16
CA ASN A 399 14.31 4.15 -17.29
C ASN A 399 14.18 4.72 -15.85
N ILE A 400 12.97 5.12 -15.49
CA ILE A 400 12.68 5.73 -14.16
C ILE A 400 12.87 4.78 -12.99
N ARG A 401 13.05 3.48 -13.22
CA ARG A 401 13.36 2.46 -12.20
C ARG A 401 14.84 2.18 -12.06
N ASP A 402 15.68 2.75 -12.93
CA ASP A 402 17.13 2.70 -12.83
C ASP A 402 17.66 4.01 -12.22
N PRO A 403 18.05 4.04 -10.94
CA PRO A 403 18.54 5.26 -10.30
C PRO A 403 19.77 5.86 -10.99
N ARG A 404 20.55 5.04 -11.69
CA ARG A 404 21.74 5.52 -12.44
C ARG A 404 21.32 6.43 -13.61
N GLN A 405 20.30 6.01 -14.37
CA GLN A 405 19.77 6.83 -15.48
C GLN A 405 19.10 8.10 -14.96
N VAL A 406 18.36 8.01 -13.84
CA VAL A 406 17.72 9.18 -13.23
C VAL A 406 18.76 10.18 -12.74
N VAL A 407 19.80 9.72 -12.03
CA VAL A 407 20.89 10.58 -11.56
C VAL A 407 21.65 11.18 -12.74
N TRP A 408 21.90 10.41 -13.81
CA TRP A 408 22.49 10.93 -15.05
C TRP A 408 21.64 12.04 -15.66
N ALA A 409 20.31 11.84 -15.78
CA ALA A 409 19.39 12.84 -16.33
C ALA A 409 19.41 14.13 -15.51
N ILE A 410 19.38 14.03 -14.18
CA ILE A 410 19.49 15.19 -13.29
C ILE A 410 20.82 15.90 -13.50
N SER A 411 21.94 15.16 -13.51
CA SER A 411 23.29 15.74 -13.58
C SER A 411 23.61 16.36 -14.92
N SER A 412 23.02 15.84 -16.01
CA SER A 412 23.33 16.28 -17.38
C SER A 412 22.34 17.31 -17.95
N LYS A 413 21.09 17.37 -17.41
CA LYS A 413 20.02 18.18 -18.01
C LYS A 413 19.50 19.30 -17.11
N VAL A 414 19.83 19.31 -15.81
CA VAL A 414 19.27 20.27 -14.84
C VAL A 414 20.24 21.42 -14.57
N ASP A 415 19.80 22.64 -14.85
CA ASP A 415 20.34 23.86 -14.24
C ASP A 415 19.48 24.19 -12.99
N PRO A 416 20.04 24.11 -11.77
CA PRO A 416 19.26 24.31 -10.55
C PRO A 416 18.53 25.65 -10.46
N THR A 417 19.01 26.69 -11.15
CA THR A 417 18.38 28.01 -11.12
C THR A 417 17.16 28.11 -12.04
N ARG A 418 17.16 27.36 -13.15
CA ARG A 418 16.10 27.35 -14.15
C ARG A 418 15.09 26.24 -13.93
N ASP A 419 15.58 25.03 -13.61
CA ASP A 419 14.83 23.78 -13.72
C ASP A 419 14.26 23.28 -12.41
N VAL A 420 14.68 23.87 -11.28
CA VAL A 420 14.13 23.58 -9.95
C VAL A 420 13.08 24.62 -9.60
N PHE A 421 11.93 24.17 -9.07
CA PHE A 421 10.91 25.06 -8.55
C PHE A 421 10.36 24.54 -7.22
N ILE A 422 10.06 25.47 -6.32
CA ILE A 422 9.57 25.17 -4.97
C ILE A 422 8.18 25.76 -4.81
N LEU A 423 7.25 24.97 -4.29
CA LEU A 423 5.91 25.40 -3.90
C LEU A 423 5.83 25.40 -2.37
N PRO A 424 5.91 26.57 -1.72
CA PRO A 424 5.78 26.67 -0.27
C PRO A 424 4.33 26.55 0.19
N ASN A 425 4.14 26.27 1.49
CA ASN A 425 2.83 26.30 2.14
C ASN A 425 1.77 25.37 1.49
N THR A 426 2.18 24.17 1.12
CA THR A 426 1.28 23.13 0.62
C THR A 426 0.90 22.14 1.72
N PRO A 427 -0.26 21.45 1.63
CA PRO A 427 -0.60 20.39 2.56
C PRO A 427 0.50 19.36 2.64
N PHE A 428 0.81 18.92 3.86
CA PHE A 428 1.95 18.04 4.13
C PHE A 428 1.57 16.95 5.12
N ASP A 429 2.34 15.88 5.13
CA ASP A 429 2.15 14.77 6.04
C ASP A 429 2.52 15.17 7.46
N THR A 430 1.61 14.97 8.41
CA THR A 430 1.84 15.30 9.83
C THR A 430 2.95 14.46 10.47
N LEU A 431 3.29 13.31 9.89
CA LEU A 431 4.37 12.43 10.33
C LEU A 431 5.75 12.83 9.79
N ASP A 432 5.82 13.88 8.97
CA ASP A 432 7.07 14.31 8.36
C ASP A 432 7.82 15.34 9.23
N PHE A 433 8.78 14.85 10.01
CA PHE A 433 9.61 15.67 10.90
C PHE A 433 10.50 16.71 10.20
N ALA A 434 10.69 16.61 8.88
CA ALA A 434 11.46 17.61 8.14
C ALA A 434 10.66 18.89 7.86
N SER A 435 9.36 18.91 8.18
CA SER A 435 8.54 20.13 8.12
C SER A 435 8.51 20.83 9.47
N GLU A 436 8.73 22.15 9.48
CA GLU A 436 8.65 22.96 10.71
C GLU A 436 7.22 23.15 11.21
N LYS A 437 6.23 23.01 10.31
CA LYS A 437 4.81 23.23 10.62
C LYS A 437 4.04 21.93 10.43
N ILE A 438 3.24 21.57 11.42
CA ILE A 438 2.38 20.39 11.35
C ILE A 438 1.37 20.55 10.18
N GLY A 439 1.36 19.61 9.27
CA GLY A 439 0.44 19.56 8.13
C GLY A 439 0.69 20.60 7.04
N LEU A 440 1.76 21.40 7.11
CA LEU A 440 2.10 22.41 6.11
C LEU A 440 3.59 22.38 5.78
N GLY A 441 3.94 22.18 4.52
CA GLY A 441 5.33 22.10 4.08
C GLY A 441 5.55 22.60 2.66
N GLY A 442 6.74 22.34 2.13
CA GLY A 442 7.14 22.68 0.78
C GLY A 442 7.20 21.46 -0.14
N ARG A 443 7.06 21.71 -1.43
CA ARG A 443 7.28 20.73 -2.50
C ARG A 443 8.33 21.22 -3.48
N MET A 444 9.10 20.32 -4.04
CA MET A 444 10.11 20.63 -5.04
C MET A 444 9.88 19.82 -6.31
N GLY A 445 9.79 20.50 -7.46
CA GLY A 445 9.82 19.89 -8.77
C GLY A 445 11.18 20.11 -9.44
N ILE A 446 11.67 19.09 -10.14
CA ILE A 446 12.91 19.09 -10.88
C ILE A 446 12.59 18.70 -12.33
N ASP A 447 12.85 19.60 -13.28
CA ASP A 447 12.74 19.34 -14.71
C ASP A 447 14.07 18.81 -15.25
N ALA A 448 14.22 17.49 -15.26
CA ALA A 448 15.36 16.78 -15.82
C ALA A 448 15.10 16.28 -17.26
N THR A 449 14.23 16.99 -18.02
CA THR A 449 13.98 16.71 -19.43
C THR A 449 14.94 17.49 -20.33
N THR A 450 15.06 17.06 -21.58
CA THR A 450 15.73 17.80 -22.64
C THR A 450 15.03 19.16 -22.83
N LYS A 451 15.81 20.22 -22.96
CA LYS A 451 15.28 21.58 -23.10
C LYS A 451 15.00 21.91 -24.57
N ILE A 452 13.85 22.54 -24.80
CA ILE A 452 13.43 23.02 -26.11
C ILE A 452 13.17 24.54 -26.05
N PRO A 453 13.44 25.30 -27.13
CA PRO A 453 13.21 26.75 -27.10
C PRO A 453 11.76 27.11 -26.72
N PRO A 454 11.52 28.13 -25.87
CA PRO A 454 12.50 29.08 -25.31
C PRO A 454 13.01 28.71 -23.90
N GLU A 455 13.00 27.44 -23.49
CA GLU A 455 13.50 27.01 -22.15
C GLU A 455 15.02 27.19 -22.03
N THR A 456 15.73 27.25 -23.14
CA THR A 456 17.16 27.52 -23.24
C THR A 456 17.47 28.37 -24.47
N GLU A 457 18.50 29.20 -24.36
CA GLU A 457 19.04 29.97 -25.46
C GLU A 457 20.10 29.19 -26.27
N HIS A 458 20.58 28.07 -25.71
CA HIS A 458 21.56 27.20 -26.35
C HIS A 458 20.88 26.13 -27.19
N GLU A 459 21.52 25.79 -28.31
CA GLU A 459 21.19 24.55 -29.02
C GLU A 459 21.52 23.36 -28.13
N TRP A 460 20.54 22.48 -27.93
CA TRP A 460 20.74 21.30 -27.12
C TRP A 460 21.54 20.25 -27.86
N GLY A 461 22.58 19.72 -27.23
CA GLY A 461 23.46 18.72 -27.87
C GLY A 461 22.70 17.46 -28.29
N ALA A 462 23.06 16.88 -29.42
CA ALA A 462 22.53 15.61 -29.85
C ALA A 462 23.00 14.48 -28.90
N PRO A 463 22.13 13.52 -28.56
CA PRO A 463 22.54 12.38 -27.75
C PRO A 463 23.58 11.52 -28.48
N LEU A 464 24.49 10.92 -27.71
CA LEU A 464 25.43 9.94 -28.24
C LEU A 464 24.70 8.59 -28.35
N GLU A 465 24.50 8.12 -29.55
CA GLU A 465 23.85 6.84 -29.84
C GLU A 465 24.79 5.91 -30.58
N SER A 466 24.70 4.63 -30.31
CA SER A 466 25.40 3.62 -31.10
C SER A 466 24.70 3.48 -32.45
N ASP A 467 25.48 3.29 -33.50
CA ASP A 467 24.93 2.98 -34.83
C ASP A 467 24.11 1.66 -34.72
N PRO A 468 22.82 1.66 -35.11
CA PRO A 468 21.94 0.50 -34.95
C PRO A 468 22.41 -0.75 -35.71
N ASP A 469 23.01 -0.56 -36.91
CA ASP A 469 23.50 -1.69 -37.71
C ASP A 469 24.76 -2.29 -37.09
N VAL A 470 25.63 -1.44 -36.55
CA VAL A 470 26.82 -1.88 -35.80
C VAL A 470 26.43 -2.56 -34.52
N ALA A 471 25.47 -2.03 -33.78
CA ALA A 471 24.97 -2.66 -32.55
C ALA A 471 24.42 -4.07 -32.84
N THR A 472 23.54 -4.20 -33.82
CA THR A 472 22.98 -5.49 -34.28
C THR A 472 24.06 -6.47 -34.76
N MET A 473 25.08 -5.95 -35.50
CA MET A 473 26.21 -6.76 -35.94
C MET A 473 27.01 -7.29 -34.73
N VAL A 474 27.30 -6.46 -33.75
CA VAL A 474 28.04 -6.81 -32.56
C VAL A 474 27.27 -7.87 -31.75
N GLU A 475 25.96 -7.71 -31.57
CA GLU A 475 25.12 -8.72 -30.90
C GLU A 475 25.19 -10.09 -31.59
N ARG A 476 25.07 -10.14 -32.92
CA ARG A 476 25.16 -11.38 -33.69
C ARG A 476 26.53 -12.06 -33.56
N ARG A 477 27.58 -11.26 -33.44
CA ARG A 477 28.96 -11.74 -33.40
C ARG A 477 29.52 -11.87 -31.99
N TRP A 478 28.68 -11.70 -30.95
CA TRP A 478 29.08 -11.68 -29.54
C TRP A 478 29.92 -12.91 -29.14
N ALA A 479 29.49 -14.11 -29.58
CA ALA A 479 30.22 -15.36 -29.36
C ALA A 479 31.58 -15.41 -30.11
N GLU A 480 31.66 -14.79 -31.34
CA GLU A 480 32.88 -14.75 -32.11
C GLU A 480 33.96 -13.91 -31.45
N TYR A 481 33.56 -12.93 -30.63
CA TYR A 481 34.49 -12.12 -29.82
C TYR A 481 35.00 -12.82 -28.55
N GLY A 482 34.58 -14.10 -28.32
CA GLY A 482 34.94 -14.84 -27.12
C GLY A 482 34.19 -14.39 -25.86
N LEU A 483 33.06 -13.68 -26.02
CA LEU A 483 32.28 -13.06 -24.95
C LEU A 483 30.99 -13.83 -24.65
N ALA A 484 30.82 -15.06 -25.16
CA ALA A 484 29.60 -15.84 -25.02
C ALA A 484 29.17 -16.09 -23.57
N GLU A 485 30.11 -16.09 -22.63
CA GLU A 485 29.85 -16.26 -21.19
C GLU A 485 29.30 -14.99 -20.51
N LEU A 486 29.43 -13.83 -21.16
CA LEU A 486 28.94 -12.56 -20.66
C LEU A 486 27.57 -12.27 -21.26
N GLN A 487 26.55 -12.12 -20.40
CA GLN A 487 25.21 -11.77 -20.87
C GLN A 487 25.16 -10.34 -21.40
N LEU A 488 24.61 -10.19 -22.62
CA LEU A 488 24.39 -8.87 -23.22
C LEU A 488 23.39 -8.08 -22.36
N GLY A 489 23.79 -6.87 -21.96
CA GLY A 489 22.95 -5.97 -21.18
C GLY A 489 23.07 -6.13 -19.66
N GLU A 490 23.79 -7.10 -19.14
CA GLU A 490 24.11 -7.15 -17.71
C GLU A 490 25.18 -6.09 -17.37
N VAL A 491 24.80 -5.18 -16.52
CA VAL A 491 25.72 -4.19 -15.96
C VAL A 491 26.29 -4.77 -14.66
N ASN A 492 27.63 -4.88 -14.58
CA ASN A 492 28.28 -5.31 -13.36
C ASN A 492 27.95 -4.31 -12.21
N PRO A 493 27.24 -4.73 -11.15
CA PRO A 493 26.86 -3.83 -10.07
C PRO A 493 28.09 -3.22 -9.35
N ASN A 494 29.24 -3.89 -9.37
CA ASN A 494 30.47 -3.40 -8.74
C ASN A 494 31.18 -2.27 -9.50
N LEU A 495 30.78 -1.98 -10.76
CA LEU A 495 31.34 -0.88 -11.54
C LEU A 495 31.06 0.52 -10.96
N PHE A 496 30.11 0.65 -10.06
CA PHE A 496 29.64 1.95 -9.58
C PHE A 496 30.06 2.29 -8.15
N GLY A 497 30.91 1.47 -7.53
CA GLY A 497 31.37 1.71 -6.14
C GLY A 497 30.25 1.70 -5.10
N TYR A 498 29.05 1.21 -5.46
CA TYR A 498 27.99 0.93 -4.52
C TYR A 498 28.17 -0.53 -4.06
N ASP A 499 28.71 -0.73 -2.87
CA ASP A 499 28.66 -2.01 -2.18
C ASP A 499 27.17 -2.33 -1.91
N MET A 500 26.53 -3.00 -2.84
CA MET A 500 25.24 -3.63 -2.60
C MET A 500 25.49 -4.93 -1.83
N GLN A 501 25.75 -4.80 -0.52
CA GLN A 501 25.78 -5.94 0.41
C GLN A 501 24.37 -6.32 0.82
#